data_d3f7c47723c6c11423fa48cf8ee24454
#
_entry.id   d3f7c47723c6c11423fa48cf8ee24454
#
_cell.length_a   1.000
_cell.length_b   1.000
_cell.length_c   1.000
_cell.angle_alpha   90.00
_cell.angle_beta   90.00
_cell.angle_gamma   90.00
#
_symmetry.space_group_name_H-M   'P 1'
#
loop_
_entity.id
_entity.type
_entity.pdbx_description
1 polymer ?
#
loop_
_entity_poly.entity_id
_entity_poly.type
_entity_poly.pdbx_seq_one_letter_code
_entity_poly.pdbx_strand_id
1 'polypeptide(L)'
;MKKKKYLFGIIILGILFVLMEVTKYDDVIKITNDVEFAVKENNITVFEEIENLRKKYNNNDIVGQIEILNTDFKEPLLQSKDNNYYLRRSPYKNYDVNGSIFLDYRTKVNDQKLIVYGHNDAYLDMPFDILENYYNYDYLKNHKYVQIKTYDNKIRKYELFSIYIEPMDFSYMKVDLDPNEYNEHLKYLKNKSMYNVDTNINDNDNILILQTCSTHKDYQKYSKKYLILAFKEVK
;
A
#
# COMPACT_ATOMS: atom_id res chain seq x y z
N MET A 1 -14.22 -36.69 65.85
CA MET A 1 -13.29 -36.57 64.66
C MET A 1 -14.00 -36.44 63.31
N LYS A 2 -15.13 -37.09 63.03
CA LYS A 2 -15.84 -37.00 61.73
C LYS A 2 -16.36 -35.58 61.37
N LYS A 3 -16.98 -34.84 62.32
CA LYS A 3 -17.52 -33.49 62.06
C LYS A 3 -16.47 -32.43 61.64
N LYS A 4 -15.22 -32.51 62.13
CA LYS A 4 -14.13 -31.59 61.70
C LYS A 4 -13.71 -31.85 60.27
N LYS A 5 -13.75 -33.12 59.78
CA LYS A 5 -13.40 -33.41 58.37
C LYS A 5 -14.43 -32.89 57.38
N TYR A 6 -15.73 -32.93 57.72
CA TYR A 6 -16.78 -32.37 56.88
C TYR A 6 -16.71 -30.81 56.81
N LEU A 7 -16.44 -30.14 57.94
CA LEU A 7 -16.30 -28.71 57.97
C LEU A 7 -15.12 -28.24 57.12
N PHE A 8 -13.99 -28.97 57.17
CA PHE A 8 -12.81 -28.69 56.37
C PHE A 8 -13.09 -28.90 54.86
N GLY A 9 -13.81 -29.94 54.47
CA GLY A 9 -14.23 -30.17 53.08
C GLY A 9 -15.14 -29.07 52.53
N ILE A 10 -16.09 -28.55 53.34
CA ILE A 10 -16.97 -27.45 52.92
C ILE A 10 -16.18 -26.13 52.72
N ILE A 11 -15.21 -25.87 53.57
CA ILE A 11 -14.34 -24.69 53.43
C ILE A 11 -13.50 -24.79 52.15
N ILE A 12 -12.92 -25.94 51.83
CA ILE A 12 -12.15 -26.15 50.57
C ILE A 12 -13.06 -25.97 49.34
N LEU A 13 -14.27 -26.52 49.34
CA LEU A 13 -15.22 -26.35 48.25
C LEU A 13 -15.65 -24.88 48.08
N GLY A 14 -15.83 -24.15 49.17
CA GLY A 14 -16.11 -22.71 49.15
C GLY A 14 -14.95 -21.90 48.54
N ILE A 15 -13.71 -22.22 48.92
CA ILE A 15 -12.53 -21.55 48.38
C ILE A 15 -12.37 -21.87 46.87
N LEU A 16 -12.59 -23.12 46.45
CA LEU A 16 -12.53 -23.51 45.04
C LEU A 16 -13.61 -22.79 44.21
N PHE A 17 -14.82 -22.63 44.77
CA PHE A 17 -15.91 -21.90 44.13
C PHE A 17 -15.54 -20.42 43.93
N VAL A 18 -15.02 -19.77 44.98
CA VAL A 18 -14.54 -18.36 44.88
C VAL A 18 -13.41 -18.20 43.88
N LEU A 19 -12.46 -19.12 43.85
CA LEU A 19 -11.38 -19.09 42.86
C LEU A 19 -11.90 -19.24 41.44
N MET A 20 -12.90 -20.11 41.18
CA MET A 20 -13.53 -20.26 39.87
C MET A 20 -14.29 -18.98 39.45
N GLU A 21 -14.96 -18.30 40.37
CA GLU A 21 -15.63 -17.03 40.06
C GLU A 21 -14.63 -15.90 39.79
N VAL A 22 -13.50 -15.85 40.50
CA VAL A 22 -12.43 -14.89 40.25
C VAL A 22 -11.80 -15.09 38.88
N THR A 23 -11.48 -16.35 38.49
CA THR A 23 -10.90 -16.63 37.17
C THR A 23 -11.85 -16.28 36.02
N LYS A 24 -13.17 -16.56 36.20
CA LYS A 24 -14.18 -16.12 35.20
C LYS A 24 -14.23 -14.58 35.08
N TYR A 25 -14.09 -13.86 36.18
CA TYR A 25 -14.12 -12.40 36.20
C TYR A 25 -12.89 -11.84 35.46
N ASP A 26 -11.71 -12.41 35.69
CA ASP A 26 -10.47 -12.03 35.01
C ASP A 26 -10.53 -12.31 33.47
N ASP A 27 -11.12 -13.45 33.07
CA ASP A 27 -11.35 -13.77 31.67
C ASP A 27 -12.32 -12.78 30.99
N VAL A 28 -13.40 -12.38 31.70
CA VAL A 28 -14.35 -11.37 31.19
C VAL A 28 -13.69 -10.02 31.04
N ILE A 29 -12.86 -9.58 32.01
CA ILE A 29 -12.10 -8.32 31.90
C ILE A 29 -11.15 -8.36 30.71
N LYS A 30 -10.43 -9.46 30.52
CA LYS A 30 -9.51 -9.63 29.40
C LYS A 30 -10.24 -9.54 28.06
N ILE A 31 -11.36 -10.27 27.90
CA ILE A 31 -12.18 -10.22 26.67
C ILE A 31 -12.71 -8.81 26.43
N THR A 32 -13.17 -8.11 27.48
CA THR A 32 -13.67 -6.73 27.36
C THR A 32 -12.57 -5.77 26.90
N ASN A 33 -11.36 -5.89 27.46
CA ASN A 33 -10.21 -5.09 27.06
C ASN A 33 -9.77 -5.38 25.62
N ASP A 34 -9.77 -6.66 25.22
CA ASP A 34 -9.43 -7.08 23.85
C ASP A 34 -10.47 -6.57 22.84
N VAL A 35 -11.78 -6.59 23.20
CA VAL A 35 -12.85 -6.03 22.38
C VAL A 35 -12.75 -4.50 22.32
N GLU A 36 -12.48 -3.82 23.43
CA GLU A 36 -12.32 -2.35 23.45
C GLU A 36 -11.10 -1.92 22.61
N PHE A 37 -10.00 -2.68 22.67
CA PHE A 37 -8.83 -2.44 21.85
C PHE A 37 -9.14 -2.65 20.36
N ALA A 38 -9.80 -3.76 20.00
CA ALA A 38 -10.22 -4.06 18.62
C ALA A 38 -11.22 -3.03 18.08
N VAL A 39 -12.15 -2.52 18.91
CA VAL A 39 -13.09 -1.45 18.52
C VAL A 39 -12.35 -0.13 18.33
N LYS A 40 -11.33 0.18 19.13
CA LYS A 40 -10.47 1.35 18.93
C LYS A 40 -9.66 1.28 17.65
N GLU A 41 -9.08 0.12 17.35
CA GLU A 41 -8.30 -0.11 16.14
C GLU A 41 -9.17 0.02 14.86
N ASN A 42 -10.43 -0.41 14.90
CA ASN A 42 -11.40 -0.26 13.82
C ASN A 42 -11.97 1.16 13.63
N ASN A 43 -11.69 2.10 14.54
CA ASN A 43 -12.20 3.48 14.49
C ASN A 43 -11.13 4.53 14.14
N ILE A 44 -9.88 4.10 13.83
CA ILE A 44 -8.82 5.02 13.40
C ILE A 44 -9.18 5.55 12.01
N THR A 45 -9.26 6.86 11.86
CA THR A 45 -9.49 7.51 10.58
C THR A 45 -8.26 7.38 9.68
N VAL A 46 -8.44 7.47 8.36
CA VAL A 46 -7.32 7.48 7.40
C VAL A 46 -6.33 8.60 7.72
N PHE A 47 -6.83 9.76 8.13
CA PHE A 47 -6.00 10.88 8.58
C PHE A 47 -5.09 10.46 9.75
N GLU A 48 -5.64 9.81 10.77
CA GLU A 48 -4.86 9.34 11.92
C GLU A 48 -3.85 8.25 11.55
N GLU A 49 -4.19 7.35 10.62
CA GLU A 49 -3.23 6.38 10.08
C GLU A 49 -2.00 7.09 9.47
N ILE A 50 -2.23 8.11 8.64
CA ILE A 50 -1.15 8.84 7.99
C ILE A 50 -0.36 9.70 9.00
N GLU A 51 -1.02 10.33 9.96
CA GLU A 51 -0.35 11.06 11.05
C GLU A 51 0.50 10.13 11.93
N ASN A 52 0.06 8.90 12.19
CA ASN A 52 0.86 7.90 12.89
C ASN A 52 2.11 7.49 12.10
N LEU A 53 2.01 7.36 10.77
CA LEU A 53 3.18 7.14 9.91
C LEU A 53 4.14 8.34 9.97
N ARG A 54 3.63 9.58 9.89
CA ARG A 54 4.46 10.80 10.04
C ARG A 54 5.20 10.84 11.37
N LYS A 55 4.52 10.52 12.45
CA LYS A 55 5.13 10.43 13.80
C LYS A 55 6.16 9.31 13.87
N LYS A 56 5.83 8.10 13.38
CA LYS A 56 6.73 6.94 13.36
C LYS A 56 8.06 7.25 12.68
N TYR A 57 8.00 7.91 11.51
CA TYR A 57 9.18 8.22 10.70
C TYR A 57 9.76 9.60 10.97
N ASN A 58 9.13 10.41 11.82
CA ASN A 58 9.44 11.82 12.04
C ASN A 58 9.57 12.58 10.71
N ASN A 59 8.56 12.40 9.82
CA ASN A 59 8.65 12.85 8.43
C ASN A 59 7.30 13.36 7.90
N ASN A 60 7.18 14.67 7.74
CA ASN A 60 5.99 15.34 7.19
C ASN A 60 5.88 15.25 5.66
N ASP A 61 6.89 14.70 4.96
CA ASP A 61 6.84 14.45 3.51
C ASP A 61 5.98 13.22 3.17
N ILE A 62 5.50 12.47 4.17
CA ILE A 62 4.53 11.39 3.97
C ILE A 62 3.18 12.02 3.62
N VAL A 63 2.75 11.83 2.38
CA VAL A 63 1.49 12.37 1.83
C VAL A 63 0.38 11.33 1.82
N GLY A 64 0.71 10.06 2.08
CA GLY A 64 -0.23 8.97 2.06
C GLY A 64 0.40 7.62 2.37
N GLN A 65 -0.36 6.58 2.06
CA GLN A 65 0.06 5.19 2.10
C GLN A 65 -0.45 4.49 0.84
N ILE A 66 0.38 3.65 0.22
CA ILE A 66 0.02 2.83 -0.94
C ILE A 66 -0.02 1.36 -0.55
N GLU A 67 -1.04 0.65 -1.04
CA GLU A 67 -1.25 -0.78 -0.79
C GLU A 67 -1.58 -1.50 -2.10
N ILE A 68 -1.01 -2.69 -2.34
CA ILE A 68 -1.47 -3.61 -3.37
C ILE A 68 -2.43 -4.59 -2.68
N LEU A 69 -3.70 -4.56 -3.06
CA LEU A 69 -4.71 -5.37 -2.37
C LEU A 69 -4.49 -6.87 -2.58
N ASN A 70 -4.79 -7.66 -1.56
CA ASN A 70 -4.55 -9.11 -1.48
C ASN A 70 -3.05 -9.47 -1.40
N THR A 71 -2.19 -8.57 -0.96
CA THR A 71 -0.78 -8.79 -0.65
C THR A 71 -0.43 -8.15 0.68
N ASP A 72 0.77 -8.43 1.20
CA ASP A 72 1.33 -7.76 2.38
C ASP A 72 1.98 -6.41 2.04
N PHE A 73 1.96 -6.00 0.76
CA PHE A 73 2.56 -4.75 0.33
C PHE A 73 1.77 -3.55 0.82
N LYS A 74 2.39 -2.80 1.72
CA LYS A 74 1.81 -1.61 2.34
C LYS A 74 2.93 -0.66 2.75
N GLU A 75 3.09 0.43 2.00
CA GLU A 75 4.23 1.33 2.14
C GLU A 75 3.80 2.79 2.31
N PRO A 76 4.56 3.61 3.07
CA PRO A 76 4.34 5.04 3.10
C PRO A 76 4.59 5.65 1.72
N LEU A 77 3.69 6.52 1.27
CA LEU A 77 3.84 7.31 0.05
C LEU A 77 4.42 8.67 0.41
N LEU A 78 5.63 8.95 -0.07
CA LEU A 78 6.35 10.19 0.21
C LEU A 78 6.27 11.16 -0.96
N GLN A 79 6.50 12.44 -0.70
CA GLN A 79 6.68 13.43 -1.75
C GLN A 79 7.67 14.51 -1.31
N SER A 80 8.62 14.86 -2.16
CA SER A 80 9.57 15.94 -1.91
C SER A 80 9.45 17.05 -2.97
N LYS A 81 10.40 17.99 -2.98
CA LYS A 81 10.44 19.09 -3.95
C LYS A 81 10.94 18.68 -5.34
N ASP A 82 11.48 17.47 -5.46
CA ASP A 82 12.00 16.89 -6.70
C ASP A 82 11.92 15.36 -6.66
N ASN A 83 12.13 14.70 -7.82
CA ASN A 83 12.09 13.25 -7.94
C ASN A 83 13.43 12.55 -7.61
N ASN A 84 14.44 13.27 -7.11
CA ASN A 84 15.75 12.69 -6.79
C ASN A 84 15.92 12.39 -5.30
N TYR A 85 15.25 13.17 -4.43
CA TYR A 85 15.48 13.13 -2.99
C TYR A 85 15.26 11.74 -2.41
N TYR A 86 14.11 11.11 -2.68
CA TYR A 86 13.74 9.80 -2.15
C TYR A 86 14.26 8.62 -2.98
N LEU A 87 14.98 8.86 -4.08
CA LEU A 87 15.70 7.78 -4.80
C LEU A 87 16.80 7.13 -3.94
N ARG A 88 17.34 7.84 -2.95
CA ARG A 88 18.44 7.35 -2.11
C ARG A 88 18.23 7.70 -0.63
N ARG A 89 16.99 7.73 -0.18
CA ARG A 89 16.64 7.97 1.22
C ARG A 89 15.47 7.11 1.66
N SER A 90 15.60 6.59 2.90
CA SER A 90 14.52 5.92 3.60
C SER A 90 13.42 6.90 4.04
N PRO A 91 12.25 6.42 4.51
CA PRO A 91 11.23 7.27 5.11
C PRO A 91 11.74 8.09 6.32
N TYR A 92 12.81 7.66 6.98
CA TYR A 92 13.50 8.41 8.05
C TYR A 92 14.41 9.54 7.53
N LYS A 93 14.44 9.80 6.22
CA LYS A 93 15.34 10.77 5.55
C LYS A 93 16.83 10.42 5.61
N ASN A 94 17.20 9.28 6.13
CA ASN A 94 18.56 8.78 6.11
C ASN A 94 18.93 8.26 4.71
N TYR A 95 20.25 8.30 4.40
CA TYR A 95 20.73 7.67 3.16
C TYR A 95 20.39 6.17 3.16
N ASP A 96 19.80 5.72 2.06
CA ASP A 96 19.42 4.33 1.84
C ASP A 96 19.52 4.03 0.34
N VAL A 97 20.26 3.01 -0.02
CA VAL A 97 20.43 2.60 -1.42
C VAL A 97 19.11 2.12 -2.05
N ASN A 98 18.22 1.57 -1.23
CA ASN A 98 16.90 1.09 -1.66
C ASN A 98 15.92 2.24 -1.94
N GLY A 99 16.19 3.43 -1.38
CA GLY A 99 15.28 4.57 -1.50
C GLY A 99 13.93 4.33 -0.84
N SER A 100 12.93 5.03 -1.31
CA SER A 100 11.53 4.92 -0.85
C SER A 100 10.58 4.98 -2.03
N ILE A 101 9.29 4.70 -1.76
CA ILE A 101 8.21 4.91 -2.72
C ILE A 101 7.76 6.38 -2.62
N PHE A 102 7.71 7.06 -3.75
CA PHE A 102 7.37 8.49 -3.75
C PHE A 102 6.52 8.92 -4.96
N LEU A 103 5.66 9.90 -4.70
CA LEU A 103 4.83 10.57 -5.70
C LEU A 103 5.65 11.59 -6.48
N ASP A 104 5.41 11.72 -7.77
CA ASP A 104 6.01 12.74 -8.63
C ASP A 104 5.77 14.14 -8.04
N TYR A 105 6.84 14.95 -7.94
CA TYR A 105 6.78 16.27 -7.32
C TYR A 105 5.87 17.27 -8.07
N ARG A 106 5.58 17.01 -9.36
CA ARG A 106 4.73 17.86 -10.20
C ARG A 106 3.24 17.66 -9.98
N THR A 107 2.84 16.57 -9.29
CA THR A 107 1.45 16.21 -9.04
C THR A 107 1.10 16.33 -7.57
N LYS A 108 -0.18 16.48 -7.26
CA LYS A 108 -0.73 16.44 -5.89
C LYS A 108 -1.56 15.17 -5.73
N VAL A 109 -1.71 14.68 -4.50
CA VAL A 109 -2.46 13.46 -4.19
C VAL A 109 -3.91 13.42 -4.71
N ASN A 110 -4.48 14.59 -5.03
CA ASN A 110 -5.84 14.73 -5.54
C ASN A 110 -5.92 14.97 -7.06
N ASP A 111 -4.80 15.02 -7.75
CA ASP A 111 -4.78 15.25 -9.19
C ASP A 111 -5.38 14.06 -9.95
N GLN A 112 -5.81 14.33 -11.16
CA GLN A 112 -6.40 13.33 -12.06
C GLN A 112 -5.41 12.23 -12.43
N LYS A 113 -4.11 12.58 -12.54
CA LYS A 113 -3.04 11.65 -12.84
C LYS A 113 -1.99 11.65 -11.74
N LEU A 114 -1.73 10.48 -11.19
CA LEU A 114 -0.66 10.25 -10.24
C LEU A 114 0.43 9.40 -10.87
N ILE A 115 1.69 9.70 -10.57
CA ILE A 115 2.85 8.89 -10.95
C ILE A 115 3.63 8.60 -9.68
N VAL A 116 3.84 7.32 -9.39
CA VAL A 116 4.54 6.85 -8.20
C VAL A 116 5.76 6.04 -8.64
N TYR A 117 6.89 6.36 -8.04
CA TYR A 117 8.19 5.78 -8.31
C TYR A 117 8.67 4.93 -7.14
N GLY A 118 9.42 3.87 -7.44
CA GLY A 118 10.15 3.08 -6.48
C GLY A 118 11.24 2.28 -7.19
N HIS A 119 12.26 1.87 -6.44
CA HIS A 119 13.34 1.05 -6.98
C HIS A 119 12.95 -0.42 -7.13
N ASN A 120 13.56 -1.06 -8.12
CA ASN A 120 13.63 -2.50 -8.29
C ASN A 120 15.02 -2.90 -8.79
N ASP A 121 15.51 -4.04 -8.33
CA ASP A 121 16.79 -4.62 -8.72
C ASP A 121 16.70 -6.16 -8.70
N ALA A 122 17.48 -6.83 -9.55
CA ALA A 122 17.45 -8.30 -9.66
C ALA A 122 18.07 -9.03 -8.47
N TYR A 123 18.83 -8.34 -7.61
CA TYR A 123 19.68 -8.94 -6.56
C TYR A 123 19.41 -8.38 -5.16
N LEU A 124 18.70 -7.28 -5.05
CA LEU A 124 18.42 -6.58 -3.81
C LEU A 124 16.92 -6.53 -3.57
N ASP A 125 16.53 -6.69 -2.32
CA ASP A 125 15.14 -6.51 -1.87
C ASP A 125 14.80 -5.01 -1.91
N MET A 126 14.01 -4.62 -2.90
CA MET A 126 13.72 -3.24 -3.23
C MET A 126 12.22 -2.94 -3.05
N PRO A 127 11.83 -1.67 -2.78
CA PRO A 127 10.44 -1.32 -2.49
C PRO A 127 9.43 -1.73 -3.56
N PHE A 128 9.83 -1.78 -4.85
CA PHE A 128 8.95 -2.13 -5.98
C PHE A 128 9.33 -3.42 -6.72
N ASP A 129 10.10 -4.32 -6.09
CA ASP A 129 10.38 -5.65 -6.67
C ASP A 129 9.11 -6.49 -6.83
N ILE A 130 8.13 -6.34 -5.95
CA ILE A 130 6.82 -6.98 -6.03
C ILE A 130 6.13 -6.75 -7.37
N LEU A 131 6.40 -5.62 -8.05
CA LEU A 131 5.79 -5.30 -9.34
C LEU A 131 6.24 -6.26 -10.47
N GLU A 132 7.38 -6.92 -10.35
CA GLU A 132 7.84 -7.94 -11.29
C GLU A 132 6.89 -9.16 -11.33
N ASN A 133 6.15 -9.45 -10.25
CA ASN A 133 5.19 -10.53 -10.22
C ASN A 133 4.05 -10.34 -11.24
N TYR A 134 3.78 -9.10 -11.66
CA TYR A 134 2.76 -8.80 -12.67
C TYR A 134 3.11 -9.27 -14.08
N TYR A 135 4.34 -9.73 -14.33
CA TYR A 135 4.67 -10.48 -15.54
C TYR A 135 3.99 -11.86 -15.60
N ASN A 136 3.49 -12.34 -14.48
CA ASN A 136 2.61 -13.51 -14.43
C ASN A 136 1.15 -13.05 -14.54
N TYR A 137 0.46 -13.49 -15.61
CA TYR A 137 -0.92 -13.08 -15.88
C TYR A 137 -1.92 -13.54 -14.79
N ASP A 138 -1.68 -14.70 -14.16
CA ASP A 138 -2.54 -15.17 -13.06
C ASP A 138 -2.33 -14.33 -11.79
N TYR A 139 -1.10 -13.93 -11.50
CA TYR A 139 -0.82 -12.97 -10.43
C TYR A 139 -1.54 -11.64 -10.69
N LEU A 140 -1.41 -11.10 -11.90
CA LEU A 140 -2.07 -9.86 -12.34
C LEU A 140 -3.59 -9.91 -12.09
N LYS A 141 -4.27 -11.00 -12.51
CA LYS A 141 -5.72 -11.14 -12.31
C LYS A 141 -6.14 -11.10 -10.84
N ASN A 142 -5.34 -11.68 -9.97
CA ASN A 142 -5.65 -11.81 -8.54
C ASN A 142 -5.28 -10.54 -7.74
N HIS A 143 -4.38 -9.68 -8.26
CA HIS A 143 -3.84 -8.50 -7.57
C HIS A 143 -4.02 -7.21 -8.37
N LYS A 144 -5.11 -7.12 -9.16
CA LYS A 144 -5.34 -6.00 -10.06
C LYS A 144 -5.72 -4.68 -9.39
N TYR A 145 -5.84 -4.62 -8.07
CA TYR A 145 -6.25 -3.43 -7.35
C TYR A 145 -5.12 -2.86 -6.49
N VAL A 146 -4.94 -1.54 -6.61
CA VAL A 146 -4.08 -0.73 -5.75
C VAL A 146 -4.96 0.28 -5.02
N GLN A 147 -4.62 0.58 -3.77
CA GLN A 147 -5.29 1.57 -2.96
C GLN A 147 -4.29 2.62 -2.48
N ILE A 148 -4.69 3.89 -2.52
CA ILE A 148 -3.95 4.99 -1.91
C ILE A 148 -4.84 5.63 -0.86
N LYS A 149 -4.34 5.69 0.38
CA LYS A 149 -4.88 6.47 1.49
C LYS A 149 -4.11 7.77 1.59
N THR A 150 -4.78 8.89 1.78
CA THR A 150 -4.14 10.21 1.80
C THR A 150 -4.48 10.99 3.06
N TYR A 151 -3.61 11.92 3.45
CA TYR A 151 -3.73 12.71 4.68
C TYR A 151 -5.00 13.59 4.74
N ASP A 152 -5.69 13.81 3.63
CA ASP A 152 -6.98 14.50 3.55
C ASP A 152 -8.17 13.56 3.79
N ASN A 153 -7.94 12.43 4.44
CA ASN A 153 -8.93 11.42 4.82
C ASN A 153 -9.64 10.74 3.64
N LYS A 154 -8.96 10.61 2.50
CA LYS A 154 -9.48 9.92 1.31
C LYS A 154 -8.86 8.55 1.11
N ILE A 155 -9.67 7.66 0.56
CA ILE A 155 -9.27 6.37 0.05
C ILE A 155 -9.60 6.35 -1.44
N ARG A 156 -8.58 6.19 -2.29
CA ARG A 156 -8.72 6.05 -3.73
C ARG A 156 -8.31 4.65 -4.13
N LYS A 157 -9.23 3.91 -4.74
CA LYS A 157 -8.98 2.55 -5.23
C LYS A 157 -8.80 2.59 -6.74
N TYR A 158 -7.83 1.85 -7.24
CA TYR A 158 -7.45 1.83 -8.64
C TYR A 158 -7.42 0.40 -9.17
N GLU A 159 -7.88 0.18 -10.41
CA GLU A 159 -7.89 -1.11 -11.11
C GLU A 159 -6.93 -1.08 -12.29
N LEU A 160 -6.06 -2.09 -12.39
CA LEU A 160 -5.08 -2.21 -13.47
C LEU A 160 -5.76 -2.28 -14.84
N PHE A 161 -5.32 -1.47 -15.79
CA PHE A 161 -5.78 -1.51 -17.18
C PHE A 161 -4.64 -1.69 -18.19
N SER A 162 -3.38 -1.48 -17.78
CA SER A 162 -2.22 -1.62 -18.67
C SER A 162 -0.96 -2.00 -17.89
N ILE A 163 -0.15 -2.87 -18.48
CA ILE A 163 1.21 -3.20 -18.04
C ILE A 163 2.11 -3.31 -19.26
N TYR A 164 3.26 -2.67 -19.24
CA TYR A 164 4.24 -2.73 -20.34
C TYR A 164 5.65 -2.37 -19.87
N ILE A 165 6.64 -2.69 -20.72
CA ILE A 165 8.03 -2.31 -20.52
C ILE A 165 8.38 -1.16 -21.45
N GLU A 166 8.92 -0.08 -20.87
CA GLU A 166 9.31 1.12 -21.61
C GLU A 166 10.83 1.25 -21.65
N PRO A 167 11.48 1.03 -22.82
CA PRO A 167 12.93 1.07 -22.91
C PRO A 167 13.53 2.46 -22.75
N MET A 168 12.92 3.51 -23.31
CA MET A 168 13.46 4.89 -23.28
C MET A 168 12.42 5.96 -23.64
N ASP A 169 11.18 5.61 -23.91
CA ASP A 169 10.10 6.57 -24.17
C ASP A 169 9.44 6.99 -22.85
N PHE A 170 9.57 8.25 -22.48
CA PHE A 170 9.02 8.80 -21.22
C PHE A 170 7.64 9.45 -21.40
N SER A 171 6.91 9.10 -22.47
CA SER A 171 5.58 9.65 -22.73
C SER A 171 4.59 9.42 -21.58
N TYR A 172 4.74 8.32 -20.81
CA TYR A 172 3.95 8.09 -19.61
C TYR A 172 4.12 9.16 -18.52
N MET A 173 5.24 9.91 -18.54
CA MET A 173 5.55 10.93 -17.52
C MET A 173 4.92 12.31 -17.79
N LYS A 174 4.20 12.50 -18.88
CA LYS A 174 3.51 13.77 -19.16
C LYS A 174 2.43 14.05 -18.12
N VAL A 175 2.41 15.24 -17.54
CA VAL A 175 1.45 15.64 -16.49
C VAL A 175 0.58 16.83 -16.88
N ASP A 176 1.13 17.79 -17.59
CA ASP A 176 0.41 19.00 -18.03
C ASP A 176 -0.20 18.77 -19.42
N LEU A 177 -1.30 18.01 -19.47
CA LEU A 177 -2.01 17.65 -20.69
C LEU A 177 -3.36 18.37 -20.73
N ASP A 178 -3.72 18.93 -21.91
CA ASP A 178 -5.09 19.37 -22.13
C ASP A 178 -6.06 18.16 -22.18
N PRO A 179 -7.39 18.38 -22.10
CA PRO A 179 -8.35 17.25 -22.08
C PRO A 179 -8.27 16.30 -23.28
N ASN A 180 -7.96 16.80 -24.48
CA ASN A 180 -7.83 15.96 -25.68
C ASN A 180 -6.52 15.16 -25.63
N GLU A 181 -5.42 15.81 -25.31
CA GLU A 181 -4.12 15.17 -25.10
C GLU A 181 -4.19 14.12 -23.99
N TYR A 182 -4.94 14.40 -22.92
CA TYR A 182 -5.13 13.45 -21.83
C TYR A 182 -5.86 12.19 -22.30
N ASN A 183 -6.94 12.32 -23.04
CA ASN A 183 -7.69 11.19 -23.56
C ASN A 183 -6.87 10.36 -24.57
N GLU A 184 -6.09 11.01 -25.43
CA GLU A 184 -5.13 10.31 -26.30
C GLU A 184 -4.04 9.59 -25.49
N HIS A 185 -3.60 10.19 -24.40
CA HIS A 185 -2.66 9.56 -23.47
C HIS A 185 -3.23 8.31 -22.80
N LEU A 186 -4.50 8.32 -22.39
CA LEU A 186 -5.18 7.13 -21.86
C LEU A 186 -5.19 5.98 -22.88
N LYS A 187 -5.54 6.28 -24.13
CA LYS A 187 -5.52 5.31 -25.24
C LYS A 187 -4.09 4.79 -25.51
N TYR A 188 -3.10 5.68 -25.51
CA TYR A 188 -1.69 5.32 -25.64
C TYR A 188 -1.27 4.31 -24.57
N LEU A 189 -1.55 4.58 -23.28
CA LEU A 189 -1.22 3.68 -22.18
C LEU A 189 -1.91 2.31 -22.34
N LYS A 190 -3.20 2.29 -22.71
CA LYS A 190 -3.97 1.06 -22.92
C LYS A 190 -3.39 0.22 -24.05
N ASN A 191 -3.04 0.85 -25.18
CA ASN A 191 -2.51 0.18 -26.36
C ASN A 191 -1.10 -0.38 -26.18
N LYS A 192 -0.33 0.15 -25.23
CA LYS A 192 1.01 -0.36 -24.87
C LYS A 192 0.98 -1.65 -24.06
N SER A 193 -0.17 -2.03 -23.51
CA SER A 193 -0.26 -3.18 -22.61
C SER A 193 0.20 -4.48 -23.27
N MET A 194 1.09 -5.22 -22.58
CA MET A 194 1.55 -6.54 -23.03
C MET A 194 0.49 -7.63 -22.86
N TYR A 195 -0.54 -7.36 -22.08
CA TYR A 195 -1.67 -8.26 -21.88
C TYR A 195 -2.98 -7.58 -22.26
N ASN A 196 -3.92 -8.38 -22.74
CA ASN A 196 -5.30 -7.94 -22.88
C ASN A 196 -5.97 -7.93 -21.50
N VAL A 197 -5.85 -6.81 -20.80
CA VAL A 197 -6.49 -6.62 -19.49
C VAL A 197 -7.94 -6.18 -19.73
N ASP A 198 -8.89 -6.94 -19.15
CA ASP A 198 -10.33 -6.66 -19.24
C ASP A 198 -10.75 -5.55 -18.26
N THR A 199 -10.19 -4.38 -18.46
CA THR A 199 -10.54 -3.16 -17.72
C THR A 199 -10.74 -2.04 -18.73
N ASN A 200 -11.96 -1.54 -18.82
CA ASN A 200 -12.31 -0.44 -19.73
C ASN A 200 -11.75 0.87 -19.19
N ILE A 201 -11.18 1.68 -20.07
CA ILE A 201 -10.75 3.05 -19.79
C ILE A 201 -11.66 4.00 -20.58
N ASN A 202 -12.17 5.04 -19.89
CA ASN A 202 -13.03 6.06 -20.49
C ASN A 202 -12.31 7.40 -20.50
N ASP A 203 -12.79 8.30 -21.32
CA ASP A 203 -12.31 9.68 -21.37
C ASP A 203 -12.40 10.32 -19.98
N ASN A 204 -11.38 11.05 -19.60
CA ASN A 204 -11.23 11.73 -18.31
C ASN A 204 -11.18 10.83 -17.06
N ASP A 205 -10.98 9.51 -17.21
CA ASP A 205 -10.73 8.66 -16.03
C ASP A 205 -9.48 9.12 -15.26
N ASN A 206 -9.58 9.15 -13.94
CA ASN A 206 -8.41 9.39 -13.09
C ASN A 206 -7.51 8.17 -13.11
N ILE A 207 -6.19 8.38 -13.18
CA ILE A 207 -5.23 7.28 -13.29
C ILE A 207 -4.10 7.37 -12.27
N LEU A 208 -3.55 6.19 -11.96
CA LEU A 208 -2.33 6.00 -11.21
C LEU A 208 -1.34 5.22 -12.08
N ILE A 209 -0.12 5.71 -12.18
CA ILE A 209 1.01 5.02 -12.82
C ILE A 209 2.01 4.61 -11.73
N LEU A 210 2.35 3.33 -11.68
CA LEU A 210 3.48 2.83 -10.90
C LEU A 210 4.64 2.57 -11.85
N GLN A 211 5.81 3.11 -11.53
CA GLN A 211 7.02 2.95 -12.33
C GLN A 211 8.18 2.44 -11.49
N THR A 212 8.85 1.43 -12.03
CA THR A 212 10.12 0.91 -11.48
C THR A 212 11.08 0.52 -12.59
N CYS A 213 12.33 0.15 -12.26
CA CYS A 213 13.23 -0.48 -13.20
C CYS A 213 12.71 -1.89 -13.53
N SER A 214 12.87 -2.32 -14.79
CA SER A 214 12.53 -3.69 -15.20
C SER A 214 13.79 -4.57 -15.25
N THR A 215 13.69 -5.78 -14.71
CA THR A 215 14.73 -6.82 -14.83
C THR A 215 14.40 -7.84 -15.91
N HIS A 216 13.31 -7.66 -16.67
CA HIS A 216 12.81 -8.62 -17.66
C HIS A 216 13.86 -8.97 -18.73
N LYS A 217 14.09 -10.28 -18.94
CA LYS A 217 15.16 -10.82 -19.77
C LYS A 217 15.08 -10.40 -21.24
N ASP A 218 13.89 -10.29 -21.80
CA ASP A 218 13.69 -9.96 -23.21
C ASP A 218 14.13 -8.53 -23.58
N TYR A 219 14.32 -7.68 -22.56
CA TYR A 219 14.73 -6.28 -22.72
C TYR A 219 16.17 -6.01 -22.29
N GLN A 220 16.99 -7.04 -22.07
CA GLN A 220 18.40 -6.88 -21.63
C GLN A 220 19.27 -6.04 -22.57
N LYS A 221 18.91 -5.97 -23.85
CA LYS A 221 19.63 -5.13 -24.84
C LYS A 221 19.55 -3.63 -24.56
N TYR A 222 18.61 -3.17 -23.73
CA TYR A 222 18.48 -1.78 -23.35
C TYR A 222 19.21 -1.50 -22.05
N SER A 223 20.01 -0.43 -22.01
CA SER A 223 20.75 -0.01 -20.82
C SER A 223 19.84 0.45 -19.67
N LYS A 224 18.67 0.99 -20.03
CA LYS A 224 17.59 1.35 -19.10
C LYS A 224 16.26 0.88 -19.64
N LYS A 225 15.44 0.30 -18.80
CA LYS A 225 14.11 -0.15 -19.13
C LYS A 225 13.27 -0.06 -17.86
N TYR A 226 12.04 0.36 -18.03
CA TYR A 226 11.11 0.59 -16.92
C TYR A 226 9.88 -0.30 -17.06
N LEU A 227 9.46 -0.89 -15.96
CA LEU A 227 8.16 -1.52 -15.85
C LEU A 227 7.14 -0.45 -15.48
N ILE A 228 6.10 -0.35 -16.32
CA ILE A 228 5.00 0.61 -16.14
C ILE A 228 3.71 -0.18 -15.92
N LEU A 229 3.06 0.07 -14.79
CA LEU A 229 1.72 -0.39 -14.51
C LEU A 229 0.79 0.83 -14.45
N ALA A 230 -0.26 0.83 -15.25
CA ALA A 230 -1.25 1.90 -15.26
C ALA A 230 -2.61 1.38 -14.77
N PHE A 231 -3.17 2.10 -13.82
CA PHE A 231 -4.43 1.79 -13.14
C PHE A 231 -5.40 2.94 -13.32
N LYS A 232 -6.70 2.66 -13.43
CA LYS A 232 -7.76 3.66 -13.39
C LYS A 232 -8.47 3.67 -12.04
N GLU A 233 -8.90 4.84 -11.58
CA GLU A 233 -9.67 4.97 -10.35
C GLU A 233 -11.05 4.29 -10.50
N VAL A 234 -11.42 3.51 -9.49
CA VAL A 234 -12.73 2.85 -9.37
C VAL A 234 -13.61 3.72 -8.49
N LYS A 235 -14.75 4.12 -9.00
CA LYS A 235 -15.77 4.89 -8.26
C LYS A 235 -16.63 3.98 -7.40
#